data_17e1109b0033eb590fbd64039f14c1fa
#
_entry.id   17e1109b0033eb590fbd64039f14c1fa
#
_cell.length_a   1.000
_cell.length_b   1.000
_cell.length_c   1.000
_cell.angle_alpha   90.00
_cell.angle_beta   90.00
_cell.angle_gamma   90.00
#
_symmetry.space_group_name_H-M   'P 1'
#
loop_
_entity.id
_entity.type
_entity.pdbx_description
1 polymer ?
#
loop_
_entity_poly.entity_id
_entity_poly.type
_entity_poly.pdbx_seq_one_letter_code
_entity_poly.pdbx_strand_id
1 'polypeptide(L)'
;MFFKKKKNIPDGLWQRCDGCKSVVYKKKVEEKHNVCPECDYHFRVSTSERIDITLDKDSFKEYWNDMMPADPLKFMDRIKYKDRIISEQEKTKLNEAATVGKGFIDGKEVVFGITDSSFIMGSMGSVVGEKIARAAEMALELRLPLIIVSGSGGGARMHEGAFSLMQMAKTCAAIARRQDAGLLFIS
;
A
#
# COMPACT_ATOMS: atom_id res chain seq x y z
N MET A 1 -13.44 18.44 51.35
CA MET A 1 -12.41 17.74 50.58
C MET A 1 -13.04 17.31 49.25
N PHE A 2 -12.84 18.08 48.17
CA PHE A 2 -13.46 17.79 46.87
C PHE A 2 -12.60 16.80 46.10
N PHE A 3 -13.05 15.57 45.95
CA PHE A 3 -12.42 14.61 45.08
C PHE A 3 -12.65 15.01 43.62
N LYS A 4 -11.62 15.52 42.94
CA LYS A 4 -11.63 15.68 41.47
C LYS A 4 -11.79 14.28 40.84
N LYS A 5 -12.94 14.03 40.20
CA LYS A 5 -13.11 12.87 39.33
C LYS A 5 -11.93 12.82 38.33
N LYS A 6 -11.11 11.78 38.38
CA LYS A 6 -10.15 11.51 37.31
C LYS A 6 -10.94 11.41 36.01
N LYS A 7 -10.68 12.33 35.07
CA LYS A 7 -11.20 12.19 33.70
C LYS A 7 -10.59 10.92 33.13
N ASN A 8 -11.43 9.93 32.84
CA ASN A 8 -11.01 8.77 32.05
C ASN A 8 -10.59 9.30 30.66
N ILE A 9 -9.30 9.38 30.40
CA ILE A 9 -8.76 9.70 29.07
C ILE A 9 -8.85 8.39 28.29
N PRO A 10 -9.61 8.33 27.18
CA PRO A 10 -9.69 7.12 26.37
C PRO A 10 -8.29 6.72 25.90
N ASP A 11 -7.99 5.42 25.95
CA ASP A 11 -6.76 4.87 25.42
C ASP A 11 -6.64 5.16 23.91
N GLY A 12 -5.43 5.46 23.45
CA GLY A 12 -5.17 5.66 22.01
C GLY A 12 -5.30 7.11 21.51
N LEU A 13 -5.63 8.10 22.36
CA LEU A 13 -5.67 9.52 21.97
C LEU A 13 -4.29 10.14 21.72
N TRP A 14 -3.26 9.55 22.30
CA TRP A 14 -1.89 10.06 22.25
C TRP A 14 -0.97 9.02 21.65
N GLN A 15 0.01 9.46 20.89
CA GLN A 15 1.07 8.62 20.36
C GLN A 15 2.43 9.29 20.54
N ARG A 16 3.48 8.47 20.66
CA ARG A 16 4.86 8.95 20.76
C ARG A 16 5.44 9.08 19.37
N CYS A 17 6.00 10.20 19.03
CA CYS A 17 6.72 10.41 17.78
C CYS A 17 8.07 9.69 17.81
N ASP A 18 8.38 8.94 16.74
CA ASP A 18 9.67 8.24 16.63
C ASP A 18 10.82 9.18 16.28
N GLY A 19 10.54 10.32 15.68
CA GLY A 19 11.51 11.37 15.39
C GLY A 19 11.92 12.14 16.65
N CYS A 20 11.05 13.00 17.18
CA CYS A 20 11.36 13.87 18.32
C CYS A 20 11.08 13.25 19.69
N LYS A 21 10.51 12.05 19.76
CA LYS A 21 10.11 11.34 21.00
C LYS A 21 9.02 12.05 21.83
N SER A 22 8.49 13.17 21.37
CA SER A 22 7.38 13.88 22.02
C SER A 22 6.09 13.06 21.96
N VAL A 23 5.24 13.24 22.97
CA VAL A 23 3.89 12.69 22.98
C VAL A 23 2.96 13.69 22.27
N VAL A 24 2.38 13.27 21.15
CA VAL A 24 1.54 14.10 20.30
C VAL A 24 0.10 13.59 20.27
N TYR A 25 -0.86 14.49 20.11
CA TYR A 25 -2.27 14.14 20.01
C TYR A 25 -2.55 13.53 18.65
N LYS A 26 -3.05 12.28 18.63
CA LYS A 26 -3.24 11.49 17.42
C LYS A 26 -4.09 12.21 16.36
N LYS A 27 -5.18 12.85 16.77
CA LYS A 27 -6.04 13.61 15.87
C LYS A 27 -5.30 14.76 15.16
N LYS A 28 -4.36 15.45 15.84
CA LYS A 28 -3.54 16.48 15.17
C LYS A 28 -2.58 15.90 14.15
N VAL A 29 -2.11 14.67 14.36
CA VAL A 29 -1.27 13.96 13.40
C VAL A 29 -2.10 13.57 12.20
N GLU A 30 -3.32 13.05 12.40
CA GLU A 30 -4.27 12.70 11.34
C GLU A 30 -4.67 13.94 10.51
N GLU A 31 -4.98 15.07 11.15
CA GLU A 31 -5.28 16.35 10.49
C GLU A 31 -4.11 16.87 9.63
N LYS A 32 -2.87 16.49 9.96
CA LYS A 32 -1.65 16.77 9.18
C LYS A 32 -1.24 15.62 8.25
N HIS A 33 -2.16 14.77 7.84
CA HIS A 33 -1.89 13.62 6.95
C HIS A 33 -0.77 12.71 7.46
N ASN A 34 -0.84 12.34 8.75
CA ASN A 34 0.16 11.50 9.43
C ASN A 34 1.56 12.12 9.54
N VAL A 35 1.65 13.44 9.66
CA VAL A 35 2.89 14.15 9.92
C VAL A 35 2.91 14.67 11.37
N CYS A 36 4.04 14.53 12.06
CA CYS A 36 4.22 15.02 13.42
C CYS A 36 4.08 16.55 13.46
N PRO A 37 3.21 17.11 14.32
CA PRO A 37 3.06 18.56 14.41
C PRO A 37 4.29 19.28 14.99
N GLU A 38 5.20 18.56 15.69
CA GLU A 38 6.34 19.12 16.41
C GLU A 38 7.66 19.08 15.61
N CYS A 39 7.83 18.08 14.71
CA CYS A 39 9.11 17.89 14.05
C CYS A 39 9.01 17.43 12.58
N ASP A 40 7.80 17.43 12.03
CA ASP A 40 7.49 17.00 10.65
C ASP A 40 7.94 15.57 10.31
N TYR A 41 8.13 14.72 11.33
CA TYR A 41 8.34 13.29 11.13
C TYR A 41 7.10 12.67 10.48
N HIS A 42 7.27 11.94 9.37
CA HIS A 42 6.20 11.24 8.67
C HIS A 42 5.95 9.88 9.30
N PHE A 43 4.77 9.70 9.88
CA PHE A 43 4.29 8.40 10.33
C PHE A 43 3.87 7.56 9.14
N ARG A 44 3.72 6.27 9.39
CA ARG A 44 3.22 5.35 8.38
C ARG A 44 1.78 5.68 8.00
N VAL A 45 1.51 5.64 6.71
CA VAL A 45 0.18 5.84 6.11
C VAL A 45 -0.29 4.51 5.56
N SER A 46 -1.52 4.11 5.88
CA SER A 46 -2.15 2.92 5.31
C SER A 46 -2.51 3.12 3.83
N THR A 47 -2.79 2.02 3.13
CA THR A 47 -3.25 2.08 1.74
C THR A 47 -4.51 2.93 1.57
N SER A 48 -5.52 2.76 2.44
CA SER A 48 -6.76 3.54 2.38
C SER A 48 -6.51 5.03 2.60
N GLU A 49 -5.76 5.39 3.65
CA GLU A 49 -5.42 6.80 3.91
C GLU A 49 -4.61 7.41 2.76
N ARG A 50 -3.70 6.66 2.13
CA ARG A 50 -2.94 7.15 0.97
C ARG A 50 -3.86 7.41 -0.23
N ILE A 51 -4.82 6.55 -0.48
CA ILE A 51 -5.83 6.74 -1.51
C ILE A 51 -6.64 8.01 -1.22
N ASP A 52 -7.15 8.16 0.01
CA ASP A 52 -7.99 9.29 0.43
C ASP A 52 -7.28 10.66 0.33
N ILE A 53 -5.96 10.71 0.59
CA ILE A 53 -5.20 11.97 0.51
C ILE A 53 -4.63 12.24 -0.89
N THR A 54 -4.68 11.28 -1.80
CA THR A 54 -4.09 11.42 -3.15
C THR A 54 -5.15 11.59 -4.23
N LEU A 55 -6.27 10.89 -4.10
CA LEU A 55 -7.34 10.90 -5.10
C LEU A 55 -8.53 11.74 -4.65
N ASP A 56 -9.32 12.17 -5.59
CA ASP A 56 -10.58 12.87 -5.34
C ASP A 56 -11.51 11.98 -4.51
N LYS A 57 -12.23 12.60 -3.59
CA LYS A 57 -13.09 11.90 -2.65
C LYS A 57 -14.04 10.92 -3.33
N ASP A 58 -14.10 9.69 -2.81
CA ASP A 58 -14.97 8.60 -3.26
C ASP A 58 -14.78 8.22 -4.75
N SER A 59 -13.67 8.62 -5.38
CA SER A 59 -13.42 8.37 -6.81
C SER A 59 -12.72 7.04 -7.09
N PHE A 60 -12.08 6.43 -6.10
CA PHE A 60 -11.30 5.22 -6.32
C PHE A 60 -12.15 3.99 -6.55
N LYS A 61 -11.90 3.30 -7.66
CA LYS A 61 -12.48 2.00 -7.98
C LYS A 61 -11.38 0.96 -8.07
N GLU A 62 -11.33 0.04 -7.09
CA GLU A 62 -10.36 -1.05 -7.07
C GLU A 62 -10.67 -2.11 -8.14
N TYR A 63 -9.61 -2.69 -8.72
CA TYR A 63 -9.65 -3.80 -9.67
C TYR A 63 -8.84 -4.98 -9.14
N TRP A 64 -9.27 -6.19 -9.49
CA TRP A 64 -8.58 -7.45 -9.16
C TRP A 64 -8.31 -7.63 -7.66
N ASN A 65 -9.21 -7.16 -6.81
CA ASN A 65 -9.10 -7.31 -5.37
C ASN A 65 -9.23 -8.78 -4.91
N ASP A 66 -9.82 -9.63 -5.74
CA ASP A 66 -10.00 -11.07 -5.54
C ASP A 66 -8.76 -11.92 -5.86
N MET A 67 -7.71 -11.32 -6.44
CA MET A 67 -6.47 -12.04 -6.69
C MET A 67 -5.79 -12.45 -5.39
N MET A 68 -5.52 -13.73 -5.26
CA MET A 68 -4.87 -14.35 -4.11
C MET A 68 -3.56 -15.00 -4.50
N PRO A 69 -2.52 -14.95 -3.64
CA PRO A 69 -1.28 -15.69 -3.90
C PRO A 69 -1.55 -17.20 -3.86
N ALA A 70 -1.00 -17.90 -4.86
CA ALA A 70 -0.90 -19.34 -4.84
C ALA A 70 0.45 -19.74 -4.21
N ASP A 71 0.50 -20.92 -3.60
CA ASP A 71 1.74 -21.51 -3.09
C ASP A 71 2.19 -22.72 -3.94
N PRO A 72 2.70 -22.47 -5.18
CA PRO A 72 3.07 -23.56 -6.08
C PRO A 72 4.28 -24.37 -5.58
N LEU A 73 5.11 -23.74 -4.74
CA LEU A 73 6.33 -24.34 -4.18
C LEU A 73 6.07 -25.11 -2.89
N LYS A 74 4.87 -24.97 -2.30
CA LYS A 74 4.56 -25.49 -0.96
C LYS A 74 5.63 -25.09 0.06
N PHE A 75 6.04 -23.80 -0.03
CA PHE A 75 7.15 -23.28 0.76
C PHE A 75 6.86 -23.33 2.26
N MET A 76 7.85 -23.75 3.00
CA MET A 76 7.81 -23.79 4.46
C MET A 76 9.16 -23.33 5.02
N ASP A 77 9.11 -22.33 5.88
CA ASP A 77 10.19 -21.97 6.80
C ASP A 77 9.81 -22.42 8.22
N ARG A 78 9.52 -21.50 9.13
CA ARG A 78 8.97 -21.80 10.45
C ARG A 78 7.48 -22.15 10.42
N ILE A 79 6.77 -21.62 9.42
CA ILE A 79 5.35 -21.88 9.14
C ILE A 79 5.18 -22.02 7.63
N LYS A 80 4.13 -22.71 7.18
CA LYS A 80 3.81 -22.83 5.75
C LYS A 80 3.46 -21.45 5.17
N TYR A 81 3.88 -21.19 3.94
CA TYR A 81 3.56 -19.92 3.27
C TYR A 81 2.06 -19.66 3.19
N LYS A 82 1.26 -20.68 2.90
CA LYS A 82 -0.20 -20.59 2.92
C LYS A 82 -0.75 -20.08 4.25
N ASP A 83 -0.24 -20.59 5.37
CA ASP A 83 -0.70 -20.20 6.71
C ASP A 83 -0.27 -18.75 7.03
N ARG A 84 0.93 -18.36 6.58
CA ARG A 84 1.41 -16.98 6.66
C ARG A 84 0.50 -16.01 5.91
N ILE A 85 0.10 -16.34 4.67
CA ILE A 85 -0.83 -15.52 3.88
C ILE A 85 -2.14 -15.31 4.64
N ILE A 86 -2.76 -16.37 5.15
CA ILE A 86 -4.01 -16.29 5.91
C ILE A 86 -3.84 -15.38 7.14
N SER A 87 -2.76 -15.58 7.90
CA SER A 87 -2.48 -14.74 9.09
C SER A 87 -2.30 -13.26 8.74
N GLU A 88 -1.61 -12.95 7.63
CA GLU A 88 -1.43 -11.55 7.21
C GLU A 88 -2.74 -10.94 6.67
N GLN A 89 -3.58 -11.71 5.98
CA GLN A 89 -4.91 -11.26 5.54
C GLN A 89 -5.81 -10.95 6.75
N GLU A 90 -5.83 -11.81 7.76
CA GLU A 90 -6.59 -11.58 9.00
C GLU A 90 -6.13 -10.33 9.75
N LYS A 91 -4.82 -10.10 9.81
CA LYS A 91 -4.20 -8.99 10.52
C LYS A 91 -4.36 -7.65 9.80
N THR A 92 -4.16 -7.64 8.48
CA THR A 92 -4.12 -6.40 7.69
C THR A 92 -5.45 -6.05 7.02
N LYS A 93 -6.34 -7.03 6.86
CA LYS A 93 -7.58 -6.96 6.08
C LYS A 93 -7.33 -6.71 4.59
N LEU A 94 -6.10 -6.93 4.13
CA LEU A 94 -5.72 -6.88 2.72
C LEU A 94 -5.65 -8.31 2.16
N ASN A 95 -6.08 -8.50 0.93
CA ASN A 95 -5.93 -9.79 0.24
C ASN A 95 -4.50 -10.02 -0.22
N GLU A 96 -3.78 -8.92 -0.56
CA GLU A 96 -2.37 -8.91 -0.96
C GLU A 96 -1.78 -7.50 -0.73
N ALA A 97 -0.45 -7.39 -0.79
CA ALA A 97 0.28 -6.14 -0.55
C ALA A 97 -0.01 -5.04 -1.59
N ALA A 98 -0.49 -5.36 -2.78
CA ALA A 98 -0.81 -4.38 -3.81
C ALA A 98 -2.31 -4.13 -3.94
N THR A 99 -2.69 -2.86 -3.95
CA THR A 99 -4.01 -2.37 -4.33
C THR A 99 -3.86 -1.53 -5.59
N VAL A 100 -4.65 -1.82 -6.62
CA VAL A 100 -4.64 -1.09 -7.90
C VAL A 100 -6.05 -0.79 -8.36
N GLY A 101 -6.22 0.33 -9.05
CA GLY A 101 -7.53 0.77 -9.50
C GLY A 101 -7.48 2.00 -10.39
N LYS A 102 -8.63 2.61 -10.59
CA LYS A 102 -8.77 3.92 -11.23
C LYS A 102 -9.36 4.92 -10.24
N GLY A 103 -9.02 6.18 -10.41
CA GLY A 103 -9.58 7.28 -9.65
C GLY A 103 -9.33 8.59 -10.35
N PHE A 104 -9.63 9.69 -9.68
CA PHE A 104 -9.41 11.02 -10.23
C PHE A 104 -8.45 11.81 -9.33
N ILE A 105 -7.68 12.71 -9.94
CA ILE A 105 -6.89 13.74 -9.28
C ILE A 105 -7.25 15.08 -9.92
N ASP A 106 -7.85 15.98 -9.18
CA ASP A 106 -8.39 17.26 -9.69
C ASP A 106 -9.24 17.07 -10.95
N GLY A 107 -10.15 16.08 -10.93
CA GLY A 107 -11.05 15.73 -12.01
C GLY A 107 -10.39 15.02 -13.20
N LYS A 108 -9.10 14.69 -13.14
CA LYS A 108 -8.38 13.97 -14.21
C LYS A 108 -8.28 12.50 -13.87
N GLU A 109 -8.78 11.63 -14.74
CA GLU A 109 -8.74 10.19 -14.53
C GLU A 109 -7.32 9.66 -14.60
N VAL A 110 -6.98 8.79 -13.64
CA VAL A 110 -5.67 8.14 -13.54
C VAL A 110 -5.83 6.66 -13.19
N VAL A 111 -4.88 5.84 -13.60
CA VAL A 111 -4.67 4.52 -13.03
C VAL A 111 -3.72 4.65 -11.86
N PHE A 112 -4.14 4.15 -10.70
CA PHE A 112 -3.42 4.30 -9.44
C PHE A 112 -3.13 2.94 -8.83
N GLY A 113 -1.90 2.76 -8.36
CA GLY A 113 -1.49 1.58 -7.64
C GLY A 113 -0.67 1.94 -6.40
N ILE A 114 -0.79 1.13 -5.37
CA ILE A 114 -0.02 1.30 -4.13
C ILE A 114 0.36 -0.06 -3.57
N THR A 115 1.55 -0.16 -2.98
CA THR A 115 1.96 -1.32 -2.19
C THR A 115 1.98 -0.98 -0.71
N ASP A 116 1.49 -1.90 0.13
CA ASP A 116 1.39 -1.73 1.59
C ASP A 116 2.40 -2.64 2.32
N SER A 117 3.30 -2.01 3.06
CA SER A 117 4.31 -2.73 3.83
C SER A 117 3.75 -3.46 5.06
N SER A 118 2.47 -3.30 5.41
CA SER A 118 1.85 -4.10 6.48
C SER A 118 1.67 -5.56 6.08
N PHE A 119 1.48 -5.84 4.79
CA PHE A 119 1.32 -7.19 4.26
C PHE A 119 2.68 -7.73 3.80
N ILE A 120 3.29 -8.63 4.55
CA ILE A 120 4.61 -9.24 4.31
C ILE A 120 5.65 -8.18 3.86
N MET A 121 5.75 -7.08 4.58
CA MET A 121 6.64 -5.93 4.28
C MET A 121 6.46 -5.33 2.88
N GLY A 122 5.32 -5.54 2.24
CA GLY A 122 5.06 -5.07 0.88
C GLY A 122 5.87 -5.79 -0.20
N SER A 123 6.45 -6.95 0.11
CA SER A 123 7.30 -7.69 -0.82
C SER A 123 6.57 -8.09 -2.09
N MET A 124 7.27 -7.99 -3.22
CA MET A 124 6.71 -8.31 -4.54
C MET A 124 6.62 -9.83 -4.72
N GLY A 125 5.41 -10.37 -4.59
CA GLY A 125 5.05 -11.71 -5.02
C GLY A 125 4.40 -11.70 -6.40
N SER A 126 3.97 -12.87 -6.86
CA SER A 126 3.33 -13.05 -8.18
C SER A 126 2.09 -12.18 -8.36
N VAL A 127 1.26 -12.05 -7.33
CA VAL A 127 0.03 -11.23 -7.37
C VAL A 127 0.37 -9.74 -7.41
N VAL A 128 1.35 -9.27 -6.61
CA VAL A 128 1.79 -7.87 -6.66
C VAL A 128 2.27 -7.52 -8.06
N GLY A 129 3.14 -8.35 -8.64
CA GLY A 129 3.66 -8.12 -9.98
C GLY A 129 2.56 -8.18 -11.05
N GLU A 130 1.61 -9.12 -10.93
CA GLU A 130 0.47 -9.21 -11.84
C GLU A 130 -0.43 -7.97 -11.78
N LYS A 131 -0.82 -7.52 -10.58
CA LYS A 131 -1.64 -6.33 -10.39
C LYS A 131 -0.98 -5.08 -10.99
N ILE A 132 0.33 -4.88 -10.74
CA ILE A 132 1.07 -3.75 -11.31
C ILE A 132 1.18 -3.84 -12.84
N ALA A 133 1.45 -5.02 -13.38
CA ALA A 133 1.51 -5.22 -14.82
C ALA A 133 0.16 -4.93 -15.49
N ARG A 134 -0.94 -5.47 -14.95
CA ARG A 134 -2.30 -5.17 -15.43
C ARG A 134 -2.69 -3.70 -15.29
N ALA A 135 -2.28 -3.04 -14.21
CA ALA A 135 -2.48 -1.61 -14.07
C ALA A 135 -1.76 -0.83 -15.17
N ALA A 136 -0.52 -1.21 -15.51
CA ALA A 136 0.23 -0.61 -16.59
C ALA A 136 -0.41 -0.87 -17.97
N GLU A 137 -0.90 -2.07 -18.22
CA GLU A 137 -1.60 -2.45 -19.44
C GLU A 137 -2.93 -1.71 -19.59
N MET A 138 -3.75 -1.67 -18.52
CA MET A 138 -5.00 -0.90 -18.50
C MET A 138 -4.76 0.59 -18.75
N ALA A 139 -3.72 1.15 -18.13
CA ALA A 139 -3.36 2.55 -18.35
C ALA A 139 -2.88 2.82 -19.78
N LEU A 140 -2.22 1.86 -20.42
CA LEU A 140 -1.83 1.94 -21.83
C LEU A 140 -3.06 1.91 -22.74
N GLU A 141 -3.97 0.95 -22.55
CA GLU A 141 -5.19 0.78 -23.34
C GLU A 141 -6.11 2.01 -23.27
N LEU A 142 -6.29 2.55 -22.05
CA LEU A 142 -7.13 3.73 -21.82
C LEU A 142 -6.42 5.05 -22.09
N ARG A 143 -5.12 5.03 -22.39
CA ARG A 143 -4.25 6.21 -22.56
C ARG A 143 -4.26 7.16 -21.35
N LEU A 144 -4.32 6.58 -20.16
CA LEU A 144 -4.34 7.30 -18.88
C LEU A 144 -2.96 7.38 -18.25
N PRO A 145 -2.66 8.39 -17.41
CA PRO A 145 -1.50 8.39 -16.53
C PRO A 145 -1.50 7.16 -15.62
N LEU A 146 -0.32 6.61 -15.33
CA LEU A 146 -0.12 5.59 -14.31
C LEU A 146 0.67 6.19 -13.15
N ILE A 147 0.15 6.03 -11.96
CA ILE A 147 0.81 6.46 -10.71
C ILE A 147 0.96 5.24 -9.81
N ILE A 148 2.20 4.92 -9.42
CA ILE A 148 2.49 3.82 -8.49
C ILE A 148 3.17 4.38 -7.24
N VAL A 149 2.51 4.23 -6.10
CA VAL A 149 3.09 4.57 -4.79
C VAL A 149 3.73 3.32 -4.20
N SER A 150 5.04 3.32 -4.13
CA SER A 150 5.81 2.23 -3.52
C SER A 150 5.88 2.43 -2.01
N GLY A 151 4.94 1.85 -1.27
CA GLY A 151 4.94 1.83 0.20
C GLY A 151 5.73 0.68 0.82
N SER A 152 6.54 0.01 0.01
CA SER A 152 7.22 -1.23 0.38
C SER A 152 8.68 -1.00 0.79
N GLY A 153 9.10 -1.66 1.88
CA GLY A 153 10.51 -1.85 2.22
C GLY A 153 11.03 -3.25 1.85
N GLY A 154 10.17 -4.14 1.31
CA GLY A 154 10.50 -5.50 0.88
C GLY A 154 10.92 -5.55 -0.59
N GLY A 155 11.80 -6.51 -0.92
CA GLY A 155 12.17 -6.84 -2.30
C GLY A 155 11.26 -7.94 -2.87
N ALA A 156 11.85 -8.84 -3.68
CA ALA A 156 11.16 -10.02 -4.17
C ALA A 156 10.76 -10.94 -3.01
N ARG A 157 9.53 -11.47 -3.04
CA ARG A 157 8.98 -12.34 -1.99
C ARG A 157 9.69 -13.69 -1.96
N MET A 158 10.50 -13.93 -0.94
CA MET A 158 11.30 -15.14 -0.80
C MET A 158 10.48 -16.44 -0.90
N HIS A 159 9.28 -16.44 -0.33
CA HIS A 159 8.39 -17.61 -0.29
C HIS A 159 7.95 -18.12 -1.67
N GLU A 160 8.02 -17.26 -2.69
CA GLU A 160 7.64 -17.59 -4.06
C GLU A 160 8.87 -17.86 -4.97
N GLY A 161 10.09 -17.78 -4.42
CA GLY A 161 11.32 -18.11 -5.13
C GLY A 161 11.47 -17.36 -6.47
N ALA A 162 11.79 -18.08 -7.54
CA ALA A 162 11.98 -17.51 -8.87
C ALA A 162 10.72 -16.82 -9.44
N PHE A 163 9.50 -17.22 -9.04
CA PHE A 163 8.28 -16.56 -9.47
C PHE A 163 8.23 -15.09 -9.04
N SER A 164 8.69 -14.78 -7.83
CA SER A 164 8.77 -13.40 -7.35
C SER A 164 9.85 -12.58 -8.08
N LEU A 165 10.99 -13.19 -8.39
CA LEU A 165 12.07 -12.52 -9.14
C LEU A 165 11.62 -12.15 -10.55
N MET A 166 10.88 -13.00 -11.23
CA MET A 166 10.36 -12.74 -12.57
C MET A 166 9.33 -11.63 -12.64
N GLN A 167 8.74 -11.22 -11.50
CA GLN A 167 7.80 -10.10 -11.49
C GLN A 167 8.49 -8.76 -11.81
N MET A 168 9.76 -8.60 -11.48
CA MET A 168 10.52 -7.39 -11.85
C MET A 168 10.61 -7.24 -13.37
N ALA A 169 11.00 -8.28 -14.08
CA ALA A 169 11.04 -8.26 -15.55
C ALA A 169 9.66 -8.00 -16.17
N LYS A 170 8.62 -8.63 -15.62
CA LYS A 170 7.23 -8.49 -16.07
C LYS A 170 6.72 -7.06 -15.91
N THR A 171 6.88 -6.46 -14.74
CA THR A 171 6.44 -5.09 -14.48
C THR A 171 7.23 -4.07 -15.29
N CYS A 172 8.56 -4.25 -15.42
CA CYS A 172 9.40 -3.40 -16.27
C CYS A 172 8.96 -3.46 -17.73
N ALA A 173 8.67 -4.65 -18.28
CA ALA A 173 8.20 -4.80 -19.65
C ALA A 173 6.84 -4.13 -19.90
N ALA A 174 5.92 -4.20 -18.93
CA ALA A 174 4.62 -3.53 -19.04
C ALA A 174 4.76 -2.00 -18.98
N ILE A 175 5.64 -1.47 -18.12
CA ILE A 175 5.92 -0.03 -17.99
C ILE A 175 6.64 0.48 -19.24
N ALA A 176 7.62 -0.25 -19.80
CA ALA A 176 8.36 0.14 -20.99
C ALA A 176 7.42 0.38 -22.19
N ARG A 177 6.44 -0.52 -22.44
CA ARG A 177 5.44 -0.34 -23.50
C ARG A 177 4.66 0.97 -23.38
N ARG A 178 4.41 1.44 -22.16
CA ARG A 178 3.77 2.75 -21.92
C ARG A 178 4.68 3.91 -22.25
N GLN A 179 5.97 3.79 -21.88
CA GLN A 179 6.98 4.79 -22.17
C GLN A 179 7.14 4.97 -23.69
N ASP A 180 7.18 3.86 -24.43
CA ASP A 180 7.23 3.87 -25.90
C ASP A 180 5.99 4.56 -26.51
N ALA A 181 4.83 4.46 -25.88
CA ALA A 181 3.59 5.12 -26.25
C ALA A 181 3.52 6.62 -25.82
N GLY A 182 4.54 7.16 -25.18
CA GLY A 182 4.60 8.55 -24.70
C GLY A 182 3.63 8.87 -23.57
N LEU A 183 3.23 7.88 -22.76
CA LEU A 183 2.27 8.06 -21.68
C LEU A 183 2.96 8.28 -20.33
N LEU A 184 2.39 9.18 -19.53
CA LEU A 184 2.95 9.59 -18.23
C LEU A 184 2.98 8.44 -17.22
N PHE A 185 4.15 8.18 -16.65
CA PHE A 185 4.35 7.29 -15.50
C PHE A 185 4.99 8.07 -14.34
N ILE A 186 4.42 7.92 -13.14
CA ILE A 186 4.93 8.53 -11.89
C ILE A 186 5.10 7.39 -10.87
N SER A 187 6.26 7.35 -10.22
CA SER A 187 6.52 6.46 -9.09
C SER A 187 7.23 7.20 -7.95
#